data_ac38df8ede9a6a7039b461b0d7f4a9b9
#
_entry.id   ac38df8ede9a6a7039b461b0d7f4a9b9
#
_cell.length_a   1.000
_cell.length_b   1.000
_cell.length_c   1.000
_cell.angle_alpha   90.00
_cell.angle_beta   90.00
_cell.angle_gamma   90.00
#
_symmetry.space_group_name_H-M   'P 1'
#
loop_
_entity.id
_entity.type
_entity.pdbx_description
1 polymer ?
#
loop_
_entity_poly.entity_id
_entity_poly.type
_entity_poly.pdbx_seq_one_letter_code
_entity_poly.pdbx_strand_id
1 'polypeptide(L)'
;MRQLLALASVVLAIVFVPRAARADEVAPELDRSDLRVKAQAELKRLVSKLPANDQKRLTGVYVAFDANVADPFAQVACDDDGDYVVLLSDAMLRVAAHVARAASYDDANNDRKIEDYASFLARSQVPGRPLLPPPPGFYIASRQADTYEERLAEVLSFVVARELTHLRASDLVCPKPTATKESGDDVWTSAEQRKAAEAASLVYPGRQVERDNEATVRMLEAGRSEEGALAMLRFFAHVEVENRFALSRFRPTYAAHHPSSAMRAMVVKQAAASHRTHDD
;
A
#
# COMPACT_ATOMS: atom_id res chain seq x y z
N MET A 1 30.50 -84.21 -1.73
CA MET A 1 30.79 -82.92 -2.34
C MET A 1 29.55 -82.07 -2.18
N ARG A 2 29.51 -81.19 -1.19
CA ARG A 2 28.43 -80.27 -0.93
C ARG A 2 29.01 -78.82 -1.09
N GLN A 3 28.62 -78.14 -2.13
CA GLN A 3 28.97 -76.71 -2.32
C GLN A 3 28.02 -75.87 -1.54
N LEU A 4 28.56 -75.09 -0.61
CA LEU A 4 27.84 -73.98 0.10
C LEU A 4 27.93 -72.75 -0.71
N LEU A 5 26.75 -72.25 -1.20
CA LEU A 5 26.57 -70.91 -1.81
C LEU A 5 26.36 -69.92 -0.66
N ALA A 6 27.31 -69.01 -0.50
CA ALA A 6 27.18 -67.86 0.39
C ALA A 6 26.51 -66.72 -0.34
N LEU A 7 25.30 -66.40 0.05
CA LEU A 7 24.60 -65.19 -0.38
C LEU A 7 25.12 -63.98 0.42
N ALA A 8 25.83 -63.10 -0.23
CA ALA A 8 26.22 -61.80 0.34
C ALA A 8 25.07 -60.79 0.19
N SER A 9 24.37 -60.49 1.29
CA SER A 9 23.37 -59.41 1.34
C SER A 9 24.07 -58.06 1.44
N VAL A 10 24.04 -57.27 0.36
CA VAL A 10 24.47 -55.87 0.37
C VAL A 10 23.34 -55.04 0.97
N VAL A 11 23.48 -54.59 2.20
CA VAL A 11 22.59 -53.63 2.82
C VAL A 11 22.98 -52.22 2.33
N LEU A 12 22.17 -51.65 1.43
CA LEU A 12 22.32 -50.27 0.98
C LEU A 12 21.80 -49.32 2.07
N ALA A 13 22.69 -48.77 2.89
CA ALA A 13 22.36 -47.76 3.87
C ALA A 13 22.10 -46.45 3.13
N ILE A 14 20.81 -46.12 2.95
CA ILE A 14 20.41 -44.78 2.49
C ILE A 14 20.66 -43.80 3.63
N VAL A 15 21.76 -43.07 3.55
CA VAL A 15 22.07 -41.98 4.47
C VAL A 15 21.11 -40.83 4.11
N PHE A 16 20.04 -40.71 4.87
CA PHE A 16 19.24 -39.48 4.87
C PHE A 16 20.11 -38.38 5.46
N VAL A 17 20.76 -37.58 4.60
CA VAL A 17 21.33 -36.33 5.00
C VAL A 17 20.13 -35.38 5.20
N PRO A 18 19.83 -34.94 6.44
CA PRO A 18 18.81 -33.90 6.63
C PRO A 18 19.28 -32.70 5.84
N ARG A 19 18.50 -32.32 4.82
CA ARG A 19 18.73 -31.08 4.08
C ARG A 19 18.56 -30.00 5.13
N ALA A 20 19.68 -29.43 5.60
CA ALA A 20 19.64 -28.27 6.50
C ALA A 20 18.68 -27.29 5.89
N ALA A 21 17.59 -27.01 6.60
CA ALA A 21 16.69 -25.93 6.23
C ALA A 21 17.60 -24.71 6.06
N ARG A 22 17.71 -24.19 4.83
CA ARG A 22 18.42 -22.95 4.57
C ARG A 22 17.85 -21.94 5.53
N ALA A 23 18.70 -21.35 6.35
CA ALA A 23 18.35 -20.23 7.20
C ALA A 23 17.50 -19.26 6.37
N ASP A 24 16.32 -18.93 6.89
CA ASP A 24 15.35 -18.06 6.24
C ASP A 24 16.08 -16.84 5.71
N GLU A 25 16.07 -16.68 4.39
CA GLU A 25 16.62 -15.50 3.75
C GLU A 25 15.76 -14.33 4.23
N VAL A 26 16.33 -13.48 5.06
CA VAL A 26 15.67 -12.25 5.52
C VAL A 26 15.24 -11.52 4.27
N ALA A 27 13.95 -11.25 4.15
CA ALA A 27 13.45 -10.49 3.01
C ALA A 27 14.32 -9.24 2.81
N PRO A 28 14.82 -8.98 1.59
CA PRO A 28 15.74 -7.87 1.36
C PRO A 28 15.16 -6.58 1.93
N GLU A 29 16.01 -5.79 2.55
CA GLU A 29 15.59 -4.50 3.11
C GLU A 29 14.97 -3.65 2.00
N LEU A 30 13.79 -3.11 2.26
CA LEU A 30 13.07 -2.29 1.29
C LEU A 30 13.84 -0.99 1.10
N ASP A 31 14.36 -0.77 -0.11
CA ASP A 31 15.01 0.49 -0.46
C ASP A 31 13.96 1.61 -0.55
N ARG A 32 14.03 2.55 0.39
CA ARG A 32 13.12 3.70 0.42
C ARG A 32 13.24 4.58 -0.80
N SER A 33 14.42 4.73 -1.37
CA SER A 33 14.62 5.55 -2.57
C SER A 33 13.93 4.94 -3.78
N ASP A 34 14.01 3.63 -3.94
CA ASP A 34 13.31 2.89 -4.99
C ASP A 34 11.78 2.99 -4.84
N LEU A 35 11.26 2.82 -3.63
CA LEU A 35 9.82 2.96 -3.37
C LEU A 35 9.30 4.37 -3.71
N ARG A 36 10.08 5.42 -3.38
CA ARG A 36 9.74 6.81 -3.72
C ARG A 36 9.72 7.04 -5.24
N VAL A 37 10.72 6.51 -5.95
CA VAL A 37 10.78 6.57 -7.42
C VAL A 37 9.57 5.88 -8.04
N LYS A 38 9.19 4.71 -7.54
CA LYS A 38 8.02 3.97 -8.01
C LYS A 38 6.71 4.72 -7.75
N ALA A 39 6.53 5.31 -6.58
CA ALA A 39 5.34 6.12 -6.28
C ALA A 39 5.22 7.34 -7.21
N GLN A 40 6.35 8.03 -7.47
CA GLN A 40 6.37 9.14 -8.43
C GLN A 40 6.07 8.68 -9.86
N ALA A 41 6.53 7.49 -10.26
CA ALA A 41 6.24 6.93 -11.57
C ALA A 41 4.74 6.61 -11.73
N GLU A 42 4.08 6.09 -10.68
CA GLU A 42 2.64 5.83 -10.71
C GLU A 42 1.83 7.14 -10.79
N LEU A 43 2.22 8.21 -10.07
CA LEU A 43 1.58 9.52 -10.24
C LEU A 43 1.66 10.01 -11.69
N LYS A 44 2.85 9.97 -12.30
CA LYS A 44 3.03 10.38 -13.70
C LYS A 44 2.17 9.55 -14.65
N ARG A 45 2.10 8.23 -14.43
CA ARG A 45 1.26 7.33 -15.22
C ARG A 45 -0.22 7.72 -15.12
N LEU A 46 -0.74 7.90 -13.91
CA LEU A 46 -2.12 8.27 -13.65
C LEU A 46 -2.47 9.63 -14.28
N VAL A 47 -1.64 10.64 -14.06
CA VAL A 47 -1.85 12.00 -14.63
C VAL A 47 -1.86 11.95 -16.16
N SER A 48 -1.00 11.15 -16.80
CA SER A 48 -0.95 11.04 -18.26
C SER A 48 -2.22 10.46 -18.89
N LYS A 49 -3.07 9.80 -18.10
CA LYS A 49 -4.34 9.21 -18.54
C LYS A 49 -5.56 10.07 -18.21
N LEU A 50 -5.38 11.15 -17.48
CA LEU A 50 -6.48 12.07 -17.19
C LEU A 50 -6.94 12.82 -18.45
N PRO A 51 -8.19 13.31 -18.48
CA PRO A 51 -8.64 14.25 -19.50
C PRO A 51 -7.75 15.49 -19.58
N ALA A 52 -7.58 16.08 -20.77
CA ALA A 52 -6.66 17.18 -21.01
C ALA A 52 -6.87 18.39 -20.07
N ASN A 53 -8.12 18.70 -19.72
CA ASN A 53 -8.44 19.79 -18.78
C ASN A 53 -7.91 19.50 -17.37
N ASP A 54 -8.01 18.24 -16.91
CA ASP A 54 -7.50 17.83 -15.61
C ASP A 54 -5.97 17.80 -15.61
N GLN A 55 -5.35 17.31 -16.69
CA GLN A 55 -3.89 17.37 -16.83
C GLN A 55 -3.37 18.81 -16.74
N LYS A 56 -4.04 19.74 -17.42
CA LYS A 56 -3.69 21.17 -17.37
C LYS A 56 -3.82 21.75 -15.97
N ARG A 57 -4.90 21.39 -15.24
CA ARG A 57 -5.16 21.88 -13.89
C ARG A 57 -4.15 21.32 -12.87
N LEU A 58 -3.72 20.11 -13.07
CA LEU A 58 -2.77 19.40 -12.20
C LEU A 58 -1.33 19.47 -12.72
N THR A 59 -1.05 20.42 -13.61
CA THR A 59 0.33 20.69 -14.05
C THR A 59 1.18 21.03 -12.83
N GLY A 60 2.35 20.39 -12.70
CA GLY A 60 3.24 20.59 -11.55
C GLY A 60 2.99 19.66 -10.35
N VAL A 61 1.87 18.89 -10.34
CA VAL A 61 1.62 17.96 -9.24
C VAL A 61 2.75 16.92 -9.10
N TYR A 62 3.19 16.69 -7.87
CA TYR A 62 4.25 15.73 -7.57
C TYR A 62 3.97 14.96 -6.27
N VAL A 63 4.72 13.87 -6.03
CA VAL A 63 4.69 13.15 -4.77
C VAL A 63 5.79 13.70 -3.86
N ALA A 64 5.42 14.19 -2.68
CA ALA A 64 6.33 14.50 -1.60
C ALA A 64 6.33 13.36 -0.56
N PHE A 65 7.39 13.28 0.22
CA PHE A 65 7.58 12.20 1.18
C PHE A 65 7.86 12.75 2.57
N ASP A 66 7.00 12.34 3.51
CA ASP A 66 7.20 12.61 4.94
C ASP A 66 8.06 11.51 5.53
N ALA A 67 9.08 11.90 6.29
CA ALA A 67 10.00 10.95 6.95
C ALA A 67 9.35 10.17 8.11
N ASN A 68 8.05 10.29 8.35
CA ASN A 68 7.34 9.52 9.36
C ASN A 68 7.39 8.02 9.02
N VAL A 69 8.11 7.27 9.84
CA VAL A 69 8.31 5.83 9.69
C VAL A 69 7.35 5.00 10.54
N ALA A 70 6.47 5.64 11.32
CA ALA A 70 5.62 5.01 12.32
C ALA A 70 4.15 4.95 11.91
N ASP A 71 3.65 5.98 11.25
CA ASP A 71 2.23 6.13 10.90
C ASP A 71 2.03 6.13 9.38
N PRO A 72 1.39 5.09 8.82
CA PRO A 72 1.03 5.08 7.41
C PRO A 72 -0.07 6.09 7.12
N PHE A 73 0.25 7.11 6.35
CA PHE A 73 -0.74 8.05 5.82
C PHE A 73 -0.44 8.44 4.37
N ALA A 74 -1.49 8.81 3.66
CA ALA A 74 -1.47 9.47 2.37
C ALA A 74 -2.47 10.63 2.42
N GLN A 75 -2.11 11.76 1.87
CA GLN A 75 -2.97 12.95 1.84
C GLN A 75 -2.57 13.90 0.72
N VAL A 76 -3.48 14.81 0.36
CA VAL A 76 -3.17 15.95 -0.50
C VAL A 76 -2.74 17.14 0.33
N ALA A 77 -1.84 17.95 -0.21
CA ALA A 77 -1.34 19.17 0.40
C ALA A 77 -1.04 20.22 -0.67
N CYS A 78 -0.73 21.44 -0.24
CA CYS A 78 -0.13 22.47 -1.06
C CYS A 78 1.30 22.70 -0.60
N ASP A 79 2.21 22.96 -1.53
CA ASP A 79 3.54 23.45 -1.18
C ASP A 79 3.57 24.98 -1.04
N ASP A 80 4.75 25.51 -0.74
CA ASP A 80 4.95 26.96 -0.54
C ASP A 80 4.76 27.78 -1.84
N ASP A 81 4.87 27.15 -3.00
CA ASP A 81 4.66 27.78 -4.30
C ASP A 81 3.19 27.68 -4.76
N GLY A 82 2.34 27.02 -3.97
CA GLY A 82 0.92 26.80 -4.26
C GLY A 82 0.67 25.69 -5.25
N ASP A 83 1.66 24.81 -5.48
CA ASP A 83 1.47 23.62 -6.28
C ASP A 83 0.82 22.50 -5.46
N TYR A 84 0.10 21.62 -6.14
CA TYR A 84 -0.53 20.46 -5.54
C TYR A 84 0.48 19.36 -5.25
N VAL A 85 0.36 18.79 -4.07
CA VAL A 85 1.25 17.74 -3.58
C VAL A 85 0.45 16.51 -3.14
N VAL A 86 0.87 15.32 -3.56
CA VAL A 86 0.47 14.06 -2.94
C VAL A 86 1.52 13.70 -1.91
N LEU A 87 1.19 13.80 -0.63
CA LEU A 87 2.11 13.54 0.47
C LEU A 87 1.95 12.11 0.96
N LEU A 88 3.03 11.33 0.94
CA LEU A 88 3.08 9.96 1.44
C LEU A 88 4.08 9.85 2.58
N SER A 89 3.71 9.17 3.67
CA SER A 89 4.68 8.83 4.72
C SER A 89 5.59 7.67 4.29
N ASP A 90 6.82 7.64 4.80
CA ASP A 90 7.72 6.49 4.65
C ASP A 90 7.09 5.20 5.23
N ALA A 91 6.27 5.32 6.27
CA ALA A 91 5.49 4.20 6.79
C ALA A 91 4.46 3.69 5.78
N MET A 92 3.79 4.58 5.01
CA MET A 92 2.85 4.17 3.97
C MET A 92 3.55 3.41 2.84
N LEU A 93 4.72 3.88 2.40
CA LEU A 93 5.53 3.17 1.40
C LEU A 93 5.92 1.76 1.89
N ARG A 94 6.31 1.63 3.16
CA ARG A 94 6.63 0.33 3.77
C ARG A 94 5.42 -0.59 3.85
N VAL A 95 4.26 -0.09 4.28
CA VAL A 95 3.01 -0.88 4.27
C VAL A 95 2.70 -1.34 2.86
N ALA A 96 2.73 -0.43 1.88
CA ALA A 96 2.48 -0.77 0.48
C ALA A 96 3.38 -1.92 -0.01
N ALA A 97 4.69 -1.84 0.27
CA ALA A 97 5.65 -2.85 -0.13
C ALA A 97 5.44 -4.20 0.57
N HIS A 98 5.15 -4.19 1.89
CA HIS A 98 4.90 -5.43 2.62
C HIS A 98 3.56 -6.06 2.23
N VAL A 99 2.52 -5.26 2.01
CA VAL A 99 1.22 -5.75 1.52
C VAL A 99 1.36 -6.34 0.11
N ALA A 100 2.07 -5.66 -0.79
CA ALA A 100 2.33 -6.17 -2.13
C ALA A 100 3.06 -7.52 -2.13
N ARG A 101 4.06 -7.66 -1.26
CA ARG A 101 4.79 -8.93 -1.10
C ARG A 101 3.91 -10.03 -0.53
N ALA A 102 3.09 -9.71 0.50
CA ALA A 102 2.16 -10.65 1.07
C ALA A 102 1.10 -11.09 0.05
N ALA A 103 0.55 -10.15 -0.73
CA ALA A 103 -0.41 -10.44 -1.79
C ALA A 103 0.17 -11.35 -2.86
N SER A 104 1.37 -11.03 -3.37
CA SER A 104 2.09 -11.87 -4.34
C SER A 104 2.33 -13.29 -3.80
N TYR A 105 2.67 -13.41 -2.53
CA TYR A 105 2.86 -14.72 -1.89
C TYR A 105 1.53 -15.48 -1.74
N ASP A 106 0.46 -14.80 -1.30
CA ASP A 106 -0.87 -15.38 -1.12
C ASP A 106 -1.43 -15.91 -2.44
N ASP A 107 -1.32 -15.12 -3.51
CA ASP A 107 -1.78 -15.50 -4.85
C ASP A 107 -1.07 -16.77 -5.37
N ALA A 108 0.23 -16.88 -5.12
CA ALA A 108 1.01 -18.03 -5.58
C ALA A 108 0.80 -19.31 -4.73
N ASN A 109 0.44 -19.16 -3.45
CA ASN A 109 0.43 -20.26 -2.50
C ASN A 109 -0.94 -20.54 -1.87
N ASN A 110 -1.96 -19.76 -2.21
CA ASN A 110 -3.27 -19.79 -1.55
C ASN A 110 -3.13 -19.66 -0.01
N ASP A 111 -2.33 -18.68 0.42
CA ASP A 111 -1.99 -18.41 1.83
C ASP A 111 -2.73 -17.14 2.33
N ARG A 112 -2.42 -16.68 3.54
CA ARG A 112 -3.08 -15.54 4.20
C ARG A 112 -2.07 -14.58 4.82
N LYS A 113 -0.97 -14.32 4.14
CA LYS A 113 0.12 -13.47 4.65
C LYS A 113 -0.28 -12.02 4.84
N ILE A 114 -1.26 -11.53 4.09
CA ILE A 114 -1.81 -10.17 4.30
C ILE A 114 -2.44 -10.09 5.70
N GLU A 115 -3.31 -11.01 6.06
CA GLU A 115 -3.98 -11.03 7.36
C GLU A 115 -3.01 -11.34 8.50
N ASP A 116 -2.07 -12.26 8.29
CA ASP A 116 -1.04 -12.60 9.27
C ASP A 116 -0.17 -11.38 9.59
N TYR A 117 0.24 -10.59 8.59
CA TYR A 117 1.01 -9.37 8.79
C TYR A 117 0.19 -8.28 9.49
N ALA A 118 -1.07 -8.11 9.12
CA ALA A 118 -1.99 -7.20 9.79
C ALA A 118 -2.16 -7.55 11.27
N SER A 119 -2.38 -8.84 11.60
CA SER A 119 -2.47 -9.34 12.97
C SER A 119 -1.15 -9.13 13.73
N PHE A 120 -0.02 -9.38 13.10
CA PHE A 120 1.30 -9.17 13.70
C PHE A 120 1.49 -7.69 14.08
N LEU A 121 1.21 -6.75 13.18
CA LEU A 121 1.30 -5.32 13.49
C LEU A 121 0.32 -4.91 14.58
N ALA A 122 -0.94 -5.34 14.50
CA ALA A 122 -1.95 -5.02 15.50
C ALA A 122 -1.53 -5.42 16.92
N ARG A 123 -0.81 -6.53 17.08
CA ARG A 123 -0.38 -7.06 18.39
C ARG A 123 0.98 -6.55 18.84
N SER A 124 1.88 -6.27 17.89
CA SER A 124 3.32 -6.06 18.19
C SER A 124 3.80 -4.64 17.94
N GLN A 125 3.10 -3.86 17.11
CA GLN A 125 3.52 -2.50 16.79
C GLN A 125 3.41 -1.58 18.00
N VAL A 126 4.52 -0.88 18.29
CA VAL A 126 4.57 0.13 19.35
C VAL A 126 4.33 1.51 18.73
N PRO A 127 3.37 2.31 19.25
CA PRO A 127 3.12 3.65 18.76
C PRO A 127 4.37 4.52 18.71
N GLY A 128 4.55 5.30 17.66
CA GLY A 128 5.70 6.19 17.49
C GLY A 128 7.03 5.49 17.16
N ARG A 129 7.04 4.16 17.05
CA ARG A 129 8.20 3.40 16.60
C ARG A 129 8.09 3.07 15.11
N PRO A 130 9.23 2.92 14.41
CA PRO A 130 9.22 2.50 13.01
C PRO A 130 8.36 1.27 12.80
N LEU A 131 7.65 1.22 11.67
CA LEU A 131 6.80 0.10 11.31
C LEU A 131 7.63 -1.20 11.31
N LEU A 132 7.13 -2.21 12.03
CA LEU A 132 7.78 -3.51 12.11
C LEU A 132 7.73 -4.22 10.75
N PRO A 133 8.86 -4.75 10.26
CA PRO A 133 8.83 -5.64 9.11
C PRO A 133 8.19 -6.99 9.49
N PRO A 134 7.75 -7.79 8.51
CA PRO A 134 7.37 -9.18 8.76
C PRO A 134 8.47 -9.93 9.51
N PRO A 135 8.12 -10.78 10.50
CA PRO A 135 9.12 -11.47 11.31
C PRO A 135 9.95 -12.47 10.47
N PRO A 136 11.16 -12.84 10.92
CA PRO A 136 11.94 -13.90 10.28
C PRO A 136 11.11 -15.19 10.08
N GLY A 137 11.26 -15.83 8.94
CA GLY A 137 10.49 -17.04 8.60
C GLY A 137 9.03 -16.79 8.17
N PHE A 138 8.64 -15.54 8.03
CA PHE A 138 7.27 -15.19 7.61
C PHE A 138 6.96 -15.69 6.18
N TYR A 139 7.93 -15.64 5.29
CA TYR A 139 7.84 -16.17 3.94
C TYR A 139 8.77 -17.37 3.76
N ILE A 140 8.32 -18.36 3.01
CA ILE A 140 9.15 -19.50 2.60
C ILE A 140 9.83 -19.12 1.29
N ALA A 141 11.15 -18.95 1.28
CA ALA A 141 11.91 -18.44 0.13
C ALA A 141 11.65 -19.20 -1.19
N SER A 142 11.47 -20.53 -1.13
CA SER A 142 11.18 -21.37 -2.31
C SER A 142 9.76 -21.18 -2.89
N ARG A 143 8.94 -20.38 -2.27
CA ARG A 143 7.53 -20.11 -2.64
C ARG A 143 7.28 -18.64 -2.98
N GLN A 144 8.32 -17.84 -3.15
CA GLN A 144 8.15 -16.46 -3.60
C GLN A 144 7.66 -16.43 -5.05
N ALA A 145 6.72 -15.54 -5.36
CA ALA A 145 6.22 -15.33 -6.70
C ALA A 145 6.92 -14.13 -7.35
N ASP A 146 7.05 -14.19 -8.67
CA ASP A 146 7.68 -13.12 -9.47
C ASP A 146 6.77 -11.88 -9.65
N THR A 147 5.54 -11.92 -9.10
CA THR A 147 4.53 -10.87 -9.28
C THR A 147 4.65 -9.69 -8.29
N TYR A 148 5.67 -9.68 -7.44
CA TYR A 148 5.84 -8.62 -6.42
C TYR A 148 5.88 -7.21 -7.00
N GLU A 149 6.66 -7.00 -8.06
CA GLU A 149 6.82 -5.67 -8.66
C GLU A 149 5.51 -5.16 -9.29
N GLU A 150 4.75 -6.03 -9.92
CA GLU A 150 3.44 -5.72 -10.47
C GLU A 150 2.47 -5.37 -9.34
N ARG A 151 2.40 -6.19 -8.31
CA ARG A 151 1.52 -5.99 -7.17
C ARG A 151 1.87 -4.71 -6.39
N LEU A 152 3.18 -4.38 -6.29
CA LEU A 152 3.63 -3.13 -5.69
C LEU A 152 3.18 -1.91 -6.49
N ALA A 153 3.32 -1.97 -7.81
CA ALA A 153 2.87 -0.90 -8.68
C ALA A 153 1.36 -0.67 -8.57
N GLU A 154 0.54 -1.73 -8.48
CA GLU A 154 -0.90 -1.65 -8.29
C GLU A 154 -1.29 -1.05 -6.93
N VAL A 155 -0.63 -1.48 -5.85
CA VAL A 155 -0.85 -0.94 -4.50
C VAL A 155 -0.51 0.56 -4.44
N LEU A 156 0.66 0.95 -4.98
CA LEU A 156 1.08 2.35 -5.04
C LEU A 156 0.14 3.17 -5.93
N SER A 157 -0.29 2.60 -7.06
CA SER A 157 -1.25 3.24 -7.97
C SER A 157 -2.56 3.55 -7.25
N PHE A 158 -3.10 2.61 -6.46
CA PHE A 158 -4.31 2.86 -5.69
C PHE A 158 -4.15 4.00 -4.67
N VAL A 159 -3.09 3.95 -3.87
CA VAL A 159 -2.82 4.99 -2.87
C VAL A 159 -2.70 6.37 -3.52
N VAL A 160 -1.93 6.47 -4.61
CA VAL A 160 -1.73 7.74 -5.33
C VAL A 160 -2.98 8.18 -6.08
N ALA A 161 -3.69 7.26 -6.76
CA ALA A 161 -4.92 7.57 -7.50
C ALA A 161 -5.98 8.15 -6.57
N ARG A 162 -6.11 7.59 -5.38
CA ARG A 162 -7.06 8.07 -4.39
C ARG A 162 -6.81 9.52 -3.99
N GLU A 163 -5.58 9.88 -3.72
CA GLU A 163 -5.21 11.26 -3.40
C GLU A 163 -5.38 12.19 -4.62
N LEU A 164 -5.05 11.71 -5.81
CA LEU A 164 -5.27 12.45 -7.07
C LEU A 164 -6.76 12.74 -7.30
N THR A 165 -7.68 11.84 -6.92
CA THR A 165 -9.13 12.10 -7.03
C THR A 165 -9.61 13.20 -6.10
N HIS A 166 -9.00 13.39 -4.93
CA HIS A 166 -9.27 14.53 -4.06
C HIS A 166 -8.91 15.86 -4.74
N LEU A 167 -7.78 15.92 -5.43
CA LEU A 167 -7.37 17.10 -6.19
C LEU A 167 -8.31 17.37 -7.37
N ARG A 168 -8.70 16.32 -8.09
CA ARG A 168 -9.66 16.45 -9.21
C ARG A 168 -11.01 16.99 -8.78
N ALA A 169 -11.50 16.56 -7.64
CA ALA A 169 -12.77 17.00 -7.09
C ALA A 169 -12.73 18.38 -6.44
N SER A 170 -11.55 19.00 -6.42
CA SER A 170 -11.34 20.28 -5.73
C SER A 170 -11.65 20.22 -4.23
N ASP A 171 -11.42 19.05 -3.60
CA ASP A 171 -11.53 18.90 -2.14
C ASP A 171 -10.44 19.74 -1.42
N LEU A 172 -9.35 20.06 -2.15
CA LEU A 172 -8.32 21.01 -1.76
C LEU A 172 -8.12 22.05 -2.86
N VAL A 173 -8.01 23.32 -2.47
CA VAL A 173 -7.65 24.42 -3.36
C VAL A 173 -6.41 25.10 -2.80
N CYS A 174 -5.31 25.05 -3.54
CA CYS A 174 -4.07 25.68 -3.14
C CYS A 174 -4.16 27.19 -3.36
N PRO A 175 -3.82 28.03 -2.35
CA PRO A 175 -3.73 29.46 -2.53
C PRO A 175 -2.58 29.77 -3.49
N LYS A 176 -2.84 30.60 -4.49
CA LYS A 176 -1.75 31.13 -5.33
C LYS A 176 -0.88 32.04 -4.49
N PRO A 177 0.45 31.94 -4.60
CA PRO A 177 1.34 32.85 -3.90
C PRO A 177 0.98 34.28 -4.33
N THR A 178 0.49 35.09 -3.39
CA THR A 178 0.34 36.50 -3.62
C THR A 178 1.72 37.11 -3.73
N ALA A 179 1.99 37.91 -4.78
CA ALA A 179 3.30 38.50 -5.06
C ALA A 179 3.80 39.47 -3.98
N THR A 180 3.11 39.61 -2.87
CA THR A 180 3.46 40.43 -1.70
C THR A 180 3.53 39.53 -0.46
N LYS A 181 4.65 38.83 -0.28
CA LYS A 181 5.02 38.34 1.05
C LYS A 181 5.57 39.49 1.89
N GLU A 182 4.69 40.33 2.41
CA GLU A 182 4.98 41.09 3.61
C GLU A 182 4.25 40.42 4.79
N SER A 183 5.06 39.97 5.75
CA SER A 183 4.75 39.37 7.04
C SER A 183 4.62 37.83 7.08
N GLY A 184 5.52 37.26 7.88
CA GLY A 184 5.83 35.87 8.07
C GLY A 184 4.92 35.09 9.01
N ASP A 185 3.59 35.22 8.99
CA ASP A 185 2.74 34.57 10.00
C ASP A 185 1.67 33.59 9.47
N ASP A 186 1.53 33.38 8.13
CA ASP A 186 0.48 32.52 7.58
C ASP A 186 1.01 31.31 6.79
N VAL A 187 2.15 30.76 7.17
CA VAL A 187 2.58 29.46 6.64
C VAL A 187 1.79 28.38 7.36
N TRP A 188 0.79 27.82 6.72
CA TRP A 188 0.11 26.63 7.21
C TRP A 188 1.15 25.54 7.43
N THR A 189 1.35 25.15 8.68
CA THR A 189 2.26 24.06 9.00
C THR A 189 1.70 22.76 8.42
N SER A 190 2.55 21.81 8.09
CA SER A 190 2.12 20.48 7.62
C SER A 190 1.16 19.80 8.61
N ALA A 191 1.19 20.19 9.87
CA ALA A 191 0.28 19.73 10.92
C ALA A 191 -1.11 20.36 10.80
N GLU A 192 -1.21 21.65 10.45
CA GLU A 192 -2.49 22.35 10.24
C GLU A 192 -3.17 21.92 8.96
N GLN A 193 -2.41 21.69 7.88
CA GLN A 193 -2.91 21.10 6.64
C GLN A 193 -3.46 19.68 6.88
N ARG A 194 -2.76 18.84 7.68
CA ARG A 194 -3.26 17.53 8.09
C ARG A 194 -4.58 17.66 8.86
N LYS A 195 -4.64 18.52 9.84
CA LYS A 195 -5.84 18.73 10.66
C LYS A 195 -7.03 19.22 9.84
N ALA A 196 -6.81 20.10 8.85
CA ALA A 196 -7.85 20.56 7.94
C ALA A 196 -8.33 19.41 7.01
N ALA A 197 -7.42 18.60 6.48
CA ALA A 197 -7.75 17.43 5.66
C ALA A 197 -8.49 16.36 6.46
N GLU A 198 -8.06 16.09 7.71
CA GLU A 198 -8.75 15.22 8.64
C GLU A 198 -10.18 15.71 8.94
N ALA A 199 -10.36 16.98 9.23
CA ALA A 199 -11.68 17.56 9.48
C ALA A 199 -12.59 17.44 8.26
N ALA A 200 -12.07 17.67 7.06
CA ALA A 200 -12.83 17.51 5.82
C ALA A 200 -13.23 16.06 5.56
N SER A 201 -12.36 15.08 5.88
CA SER A 201 -12.64 13.66 5.69
C SER A 201 -13.70 13.12 6.66
N LEU A 202 -13.73 13.63 7.90
CA LEU A 202 -14.72 13.24 8.92
C LEU A 202 -16.14 13.73 8.60
N VAL A 203 -16.26 14.87 7.93
CA VAL A 203 -17.55 15.49 7.65
C VAL A 203 -18.30 14.80 6.51
N TYR A 204 -17.62 14.09 5.61
CA TYR A 204 -18.23 13.52 4.39
C TYR A 204 -17.78 12.09 4.07
N PRO A 205 -18.21 11.09 4.88
CA PRO A 205 -17.86 9.67 4.60
C PRO A 205 -18.27 9.19 3.21
N GLY A 206 -19.41 9.67 2.69
CA GLY A 206 -19.87 9.34 1.33
C GLY A 206 -18.91 9.75 0.24
N ARG A 207 -18.22 10.88 0.38
CA ARG A 207 -17.20 11.33 -0.57
C ARG A 207 -16.01 10.38 -0.64
N GLN A 208 -15.65 9.73 0.47
CA GLN A 208 -14.54 8.80 0.49
C GLN A 208 -14.85 7.54 -0.37
N VAL A 209 -16.09 7.08 -0.37
CA VAL A 209 -16.56 5.97 -1.21
C VAL A 209 -16.51 6.36 -2.69
N GLU A 210 -16.93 7.58 -3.02
CA GLU A 210 -16.82 8.11 -4.40
C GLU A 210 -15.36 8.22 -4.85
N ARG A 211 -14.44 8.63 -3.97
CA ARG A 211 -13.01 8.68 -4.27
C ARG A 211 -12.41 7.30 -4.54
N ASP A 212 -12.80 6.29 -3.76
CA ASP A 212 -12.36 4.91 -4.00
C ASP A 212 -12.86 4.36 -5.34
N ASN A 213 -14.12 4.64 -5.69
CA ASN A 213 -14.69 4.28 -7.00
C ASN A 213 -13.91 4.94 -8.13
N GLU A 214 -13.74 6.25 -8.08
CA GLU A 214 -13.03 7.01 -9.10
C GLU A 214 -11.55 6.59 -9.20
N ALA A 215 -10.86 6.42 -8.07
CA ALA A 215 -9.47 5.96 -8.04
C ALA A 215 -9.31 4.61 -8.72
N THR A 216 -10.25 3.67 -8.49
CA THR A 216 -10.25 2.36 -9.14
C THR A 216 -10.36 2.49 -10.65
N VAL A 217 -11.32 3.29 -11.15
CA VAL A 217 -11.47 3.53 -12.59
C VAL A 217 -10.17 4.11 -13.17
N ARG A 218 -9.56 5.10 -12.50
CA ARG A 218 -8.29 5.70 -12.98
C ARG A 218 -7.12 4.73 -13.01
N MET A 219 -7.04 3.82 -12.04
CA MET A 219 -6.04 2.75 -12.08
C MET A 219 -6.23 1.83 -13.28
N LEU A 220 -7.46 1.40 -13.53
CA LEU A 220 -7.80 0.52 -14.65
C LEU A 220 -7.49 1.18 -15.99
N GLU A 221 -7.88 2.46 -16.19
CA GLU A 221 -7.53 3.26 -17.37
C GLU A 221 -6.00 3.44 -17.54
N ALA A 222 -5.26 3.44 -16.44
CA ALA A 222 -3.79 3.47 -16.46
C ALA A 222 -3.15 2.08 -16.67
N GLY A 223 -3.94 1.04 -16.92
CA GLY A 223 -3.48 -0.31 -17.16
C GLY A 223 -3.00 -1.04 -15.90
N ARG A 224 -3.58 -0.71 -14.74
CA ARG A 224 -3.39 -1.44 -13.48
C ARG A 224 -4.63 -2.26 -13.17
N SER A 225 -4.47 -3.37 -12.44
CA SER A 225 -5.62 -4.13 -11.94
C SER A 225 -6.09 -3.63 -10.58
N GLU A 226 -7.29 -4.00 -10.19
CA GLU A 226 -7.86 -3.70 -8.87
C GLU A 226 -7.22 -4.51 -7.73
N GLU A 227 -6.43 -5.54 -8.03
CA GLU A 227 -5.94 -6.49 -7.03
C GLU A 227 -5.03 -5.84 -5.97
N GLY A 228 -4.21 -4.87 -6.37
CA GLY A 228 -3.42 -4.09 -5.43
C GLY A 228 -4.26 -3.26 -4.47
N ALA A 229 -5.35 -2.66 -4.96
CA ALA A 229 -6.31 -1.94 -4.12
C ALA A 229 -6.99 -2.88 -3.13
N LEU A 230 -7.45 -4.04 -3.60
CA LEU A 230 -8.08 -5.07 -2.77
C LEU A 230 -7.13 -5.61 -1.70
N ALA A 231 -5.87 -5.85 -2.04
CA ALA A 231 -4.84 -6.28 -1.10
C ALA A 231 -4.66 -5.25 0.03
N MET A 232 -4.53 -3.97 -0.32
CA MET A 232 -4.38 -2.89 0.66
C MET A 232 -5.60 -2.75 1.58
N LEU A 233 -6.79 -2.82 1.02
CA LEU A 233 -8.04 -2.72 1.78
C LEU A 233 -8.28 -3.97 2.64
N ARG A 234 -7.88 -5.17 2.17
CA ARG A 234 -7.90 -6.42 2.95
C ARG A 234 -6.98 -6.31 4.18
N PHE A 235 -5.79 -5.77 4.01
CA PHE A 235 -4.86 -5.49 5.11
C PHE A 235 -5.49 -4.57 6.16
N PHE A 236 -5.98 -3.39 5.77
CA PHE A 236 -6.58 -2.45 6.71
C PHE A 236 -7.87 -2.98 7.35
N ALA A 237 -8.71 -3.69 6.59
CA ALA A 237 -9.90 -4.32 7.15
C ALA A 237 -9.56 -5.30 8.28
N HIS A 238 -8.47 -6.06 8.13
CA HIS A 238 -8.03 -6.98 9.16
C HIS A 238 -7.44 -6.26 10.37
N VAL A 239 -6.68 -5.19 10.17
CA VAL A 239 -6.22 -4.29 11.26
C VAL A 239 -7.41 -3.71 12.02
N GLU A 240 -8.47 -3.27 11.32
CA GLU A 240 -9.68 -2.76 11.95
C GLU A 240 -10.39 -3.81 12.81
N VAL A 241 -10.46 -5.06 12.34
CA VAL A 241 -11.04 -6.19 13.11
C VAL A 241 -10.22 -6.46 14.36
N GLU A 242 -8.89 -6.61 14.23
CA GLU A 242 -8.00 -6.84 15.37
C GLU A 242 -8.10 -5.69 16.40
N ASN A 243 -8.25 -4.45 15.94
CA ASN A 243 -8.40 -3.27 16.81
C ASN A 243 -9.71 -3.27 17.61
N ARG A 244 -10.76 -3.97 17.16
CA ARG A 244 -12.02 -4.10 17.91
C ARG A 244 -11.92 -5.12 19.04
N PHE A 245 -11.13 -6.17 18.85
CA PHE A 245 -11.05 -7.31 19.78
C PHE A 245 -9.81 -7.32 20.65
N ALA A 246 -8.79 -6.58 20.30
CA ALA A 246 -7.55 -6.49 21.05
C ALA A 246 -7.29 -5.05 21.53
N LEU A 247 -6.50 -4.93 22.60
CA LEU A 247 -5.92 -3.64 23.02
C LEU A 247 -4.82 -3.21 22.02
N SER A 248 -5.11 -3.32 20.73
CA SER A 248 -4.18 -2.95 19.68
C SER A 248 -3.80 -1.48 19.78
N ARG A 249 -2.51 -1.21 19.64
CA ARG A 249 -1.94 0.14 19.63
C ARG A 249 -1.63 0.63 18.21
N PHE A 250 -1.75 -0.24 17.22
CA PHE A 250 -1.56 0.12 15.83
C PHE A 250 -2.87 0.66 15.24
N ARG A 251 -2.97 1.98 15.20
CA ARG A 251 -4.12 2.71 14.64
C ARG A 251 -3.64 3.65 13.55
N PRO A 252 -3.42 3.12 12.33
CA PRO A 252 -2.92 3.94 11.22
C PRO A 252 -3.91 5.04 10.90
N THR A 253 -3.41 6.26 10.71
CA THR A 253 -4.22 7.43 10.32
C THR A 253 -5.01 7.15 9.05
N TYR A 254 -4.42 6.45 8.09
CA TYR A 254 -5.10 6.07 6.84
C TYR A 254 -6.40 5.30 7.06
N ALA A 255 -6.49 4.43 8.07
CA ALA A 255 -7.70 3.67 8.37
C ALA A 255 -8.67 4.41 9.30
N ALA A 256 -8.16 5.29 10.16
CA ALA A 256 -8.95 5.88 11.25
C ALA A 256 -10.03 6.85 10.78
N HIS A 257 -9.83 7.50 9.64
CA HIS A 257 -10.67 8.60 9.14
C HIS A 257 -11.50 8.22 7.89
N HIS A 258 -11.64 6.92 7.60
CA HIS A 258 -12.33 6.44 6.42
C HIS A 258 -13.48 5.50 6.78
N PRO A 259 -14.48 5.30 5.89
CA PRO A 259 -15.40 4.18 5.98
C PRO A 259 -14.64 2.86 6.13
N SER A 260 -15.28 1.82 6.70
CA SER A 260 -14.59 0.55 6.92
C SER A 260 -13.92 0.04 5.64
N SER A 261 -12.70 -0.45 5.76
CA SER A 261 -11.92 -0.93 4.61
C SER A 261 -12.62 -2.10 3.90
N ALA A 262 -13.44 -2.88 4.62
CA ALA A 262 -14.28 -3.92 4.03
C ALA A 262 -15.35 -3.33 3.09
N MET A 263 -16.01 -2.24 3.47
CA MET A 263 -16.98 -1.54 2.61
C MET A 263 -16.29 -0.93 1.39
N ARG A 264 -15.12 -0.31 1.57
CA ARG A 264 -14.31 0.26 0.49
C ARG A 264 -13.89 -0.82 -0.53
N ALA A 265 -13.51 -2.02 -0.06
CA ALA A 265 -13.21 -3.15 -0.94
C ALA A 265 -14.41 -3.58 -1.80
N MET A 266 -15.63 -3.51 -1.29
CA MET A 266 -16.83 -3.75 -2.09
C MET A 266 -17.00 -2.71 -3.21
N VAL A 267 -16.75 -1.44 -2.90
CA VAL A 267 -16.80 -0.34 -3.89
C VAL A 267 -15.77 -0.56 -5.00
N VAL A 268 -14.54 -0.91 -4.66
CA VAL A 268 -13.48 -1.22 -5.62
C VAL A 268 -13.89 -2.36 -6.55
N LYS A 269 -14.42 -3.46 -6.00
CA LYS A 269 -14.91 -4.59 -6.80
C LYS A 269 -16.04 -4.20 -7.75
N GLN A 270 -16.99 -3.39 -7.27
CA GLN A 270 -18.10 -2.91 -8.09
C GLN A 270 -17.61 -1.98 -9.20
N ALA A 271 -16.69 -1.05 -8.91
CA ALA A 271 -16.11 -0.15 -9.89
C ALA A 271 -15.38 -0.93 -11.00
N ALA A 272 -14.57 -1.91 -10.61
CA ALA A 272 -13.84 -2.75 -11.56
C ALA A 272 -14.77 -3.60 -12.43
N ALA A 273 -15.83 -4.18 -11.85
CA ALA A 273 -16.82 -4.92 -12.60
C ALA A 273 -17.56 -4.03 -13.63
N SER A 274 -17.97 -2.82 -13.21
CA SER A 274 -18.63 -1.85 -14.08
C SER A 274 -17.73 -1.37 -15.22
N HIS A 275 -16.44 -1.16 -14.97
CA HIS A 275 -15.47 -0.75 -15.98
C HIS A 275 -15.34 -1.82 -17.08
N ARG A 276 -15.19 -3.09 -16.70
CA ARG A 276 -15.07 -4.21 -17.67
C ARG A 276 -16.29 -4.37 -18.57
N THR A 277 -17.49 -4.08 -18.07
CA THR A 277 -18.73 -4.16 -18.86
C THR A 277 -18.92 -3.02 -19.86
N HIS A 278 -18.14 -1.96 -19.78
CA HIS A 278 -18.19 -0.83 -20.72
C HIS A 278 -17.14 -0.93 -21.82
N ASP A 279 -16.12 -1.76 -21.63
CA ASP A 279 -15.05 -2.00 -22.62
C ASP A 279 -15.36 -3.16 -23.57
N ASP A 280 -16.39 -3.98 -23.27
CA ASP A 280 -16.95 -5.04 -24.12
C ASP A 280 -18.12 -4.52 -24.99
#